data_b4a52caa793f3b634e84cc3c107a1195
#
_entry.id   b4a52caa793f3b634e84cc3c107a1195
#
_cell.length_a   1.000
_cell.length_b   1.000
_cell.length_c   1.000
_cell.angle_alpha   90.00
_cell.angle_beta   90.00
_cell.angle_gamma   90.00
#
_symmetry.space_group_name_H-M   'P 1'
#
loop_
_entity.id
_entity.type
_entity.pdbx_description
1 polymer ?
#
loop_
_entity_poly.entity_id
_entity_poly.type
_entity_poly.pdbx_seq_one_letter_code
_entity_poly.pdbx_strand_id
1 'polypeptide(L)'
;MALSVILSQQLCDKTELQSKVEQSDIPREENQNRSLVMFAITGITGQVGGIVADRLLETGAQIRAVVRNAEKAAVWKEKGCELAVAEMSDAAALASAFDGMEGVFIVIPPVFDPEPGFPEVTKIIAALKTALEAARPKRVVSLSTIGAQATQFNLLSQHTLVEQALLTLPMPVTFLRPAWFMENSAWDVVPAKATGIIPSFLQPLDKSVPVVAVADIGALGANLLQQTWSGVRIVELEGPARVTPNAMANAFAKALRKPVRMEPVPRHCWEQIFREQAMNNPEPRMRMLDGFNEGWIEFEGGEASSLKGKTAFETVIARLVANGE
;
A
#
# COMPACT_ATOMS: atom_id res chain seq x y z
N MET A 1 50.50 -11.36 -50.90
CA MET A 1 51.28 -10.97 -49.70
C MET A 1 50.94 -9.58 -49.13
N ALA A 2 49.83 -8.98 -49.48
CA ALA A 2 49.44 -7.65 -48.96
C ALA A 2 48.23 -7.65 -47.95
N LEU A 3 47.56 -8.79 -47.80
CA LEU A 3 46.45 -8.88 -46.86
C LEU A 3 46.84 -9.38 -45.46
N SER A 4 48.06 -9.93 -45.30
CA SER A 4 48.50 -10.48 -43.98
C SER A 4 49.13 -9.44 -43.06
N VAL A 5 49.53 -8.29 -43.58
CA VAL A 5 50.18 -7.22 -42.79
C VAL A 5 49.16 -6.26 -42.20
N ILE A 6 47.99 -6.12 -42.80
CA ILE A 6 46.94 -5.21 -42.33
C ILE A 6 46.18 -5.82 -41.11
N LEU A 7 46.07 -7.14 -41.03
CA LEU A 7 45.43 -7.83 -39.91
C LEU A 7 46.30 -7.90 -38.65
N SER A 8 47.63 -7.84 -38.78
CA SER A 8 48.53 -7.86 -37.61
C SER A 8 48.66 -6.47 -36.96
N GLN A 9 48.48 -5.39 -37.70
CA GLN A 9 48.49 -4.02 -37.13
C GLN A 9 47.20 -3.66 -36.43
N GLN A 10 46.04 -4.17 -36.86
CA GLN A 10 44.77 -3.94 -36.18
C GLN A 10 44.63 -4.75 -34.88
N LEU A 11 45.37 -5.82 -34.67
CA LEU A 11 45.44 -6.57 -33.44
C LEU A 11 46.38 -5.96 -32.41
N CYS A 12 47.43 -5.25 -32.84
CA CYS A 12 48.34 -4.56 -31.93
C CYS A 12 47.72 -3.29 -31.33
N ASP A 13 46.94 -2.54 -32.11
CA ASP A 13 46.26 -1.31 -31.65
C ASP A 13 45.09 -1.61 -30.65
N LYS A 14 44.50 -2.80 -30.74
CA LYS A 14 43.45 -3.21 -29.76
C LYS A 14 44.01 -3.61 -28.40
N THR A 15 45.23 -4.12 -28.35
CA THR A 15 45.89 -4.54 -27.11
C THR A 15 46.44 -3.34 -26.32
N GLU A 16 46.85 -2.26 -26.98
CA GLU A 16 47.30 -1.02 -26.35
C GLU A 16 46.12 -0.17 -25.81
N LEU A 17 44.93 -0.26 -26.44
CA LEU A 17 43.72 0.41 -25.94
C LEU A 17 43.13 -0.30 -24.71
N GLN A 18 43.27 -1.62 -24.59
CA GLN A 18 42.80 -2.36 -23.40
C GLN A 18 43.72 -2.17 -22.19
N SER A 19 45.01 -1.98 -22.36
CA SER A 19 45.93 -1.74 -21.25
C SER A 19 45.86 -0.32 -20.66
N LYS A 20 45.24 0.64 -21.35
CA LYS A 20 45.04 2.02 -20.87
C LYS A 20 43.71 2.25 -20.17
N VAL A 21 42.79 1.26 -20.20
CA VAL A 21 41.48 1.33 -19.49
C VAL A 21 41.54 0.71 -18.09
N GLU A 22 42.58 -0.05 -17.76
CA GLU A 22 42.70 -0.74 -16.45
C GLU A 22 43.48 0.03 -15.38
N GLN A 23 43.90 1.27 -15.62
CA GLN A 23 44.55 2.12 -14.61
C GLN A 23 44.01 3.55 -14.60
N SER A 24 42.67 3.70 -14.47
CA SER A 24 42.11 4.89 -13.90
C SER A 24 41.77 4.57 -12.44
N ASP A 25 42.62 4.97 -11.53
CA ASP A 25 42.34 5.06 -10.11
C ASP A 25 41.08 5.91 -9.93
N ILE A 26 39.95 5.23 -9.79
CA ILE A 26 38.72 5.84 -9.29
C ILE A 26 39.00 6.07 -7.78
N PRO A 27 39.01 7.31 -7.32
CA PRO A 27 39.21 7.58 -5.90
C PRO A 27 38.12 6.86 -5.11
N ARG A 28 38.51 5.88 -4.27
CA ARG A 28 37.61 5.17 -3.35
C ARG A 28 37.17 6.04 -2.16
N GLU A 29 37.35 7.35 -2.20
CA GLU A 29 37.11 8.24 -1.06
C GLU A 29 35.83 9.08 -1.11
N GLU A 30 35.01 9.02 -2.18
CA GLU A 30 33.75 9.82 -2.21
C GLU A 30 32.51 9.11 -1.64
N ASN A 31 32.64 7.91 -1.05
CA ASN A 31 31.48 7.15 -0.59
C ASN A 31 31.29 7.12 0.93
N GLN A 32 32.00 7.95 1.71
CA GLN A 32 31.91 7.92 3.18
C GLN A 32 31.03 9.00 3.82
N ASN A 33 30.32 9.83 3.04
CA ASN A 33 29.45 10.86 3.63
C ASN A 33 28.08 11.00 2.95
N ARG A 34 27.53 9.95 2.37
CA ARG A 34 26.10 9.88 2.16
C ARG A 34 25.48 9.63 3.53
N SER A 35 24.99 10.68 4.17
CA SER A 35 24.03 10.54 5.27
C SER A 35 23.00 9.50 4.82
N LEU A 36 23.03 8.32 5.47
CA LEU A 36 22.13 7.22 5.08
C LEU A 36 20.70 7.71 5.28
N VAL A 37 19.96 7.75 4.19
CA VAL A 37 18.57 8.21 4.19
C VAL A 37 17.74 7.18 4.96
N MET A 38 17.12 7.59 6.07
CA MET A 38 16.34 6.71 6.93
C MET A 38 14.86 7.08 6.88
N PHE A 39 14.00 6.06 6.73
CA PHE A 39 12.56 6.19 6.73
C PHE A 39 11.94 5.41 7.89
N ALA A 40 10.95 6.00 8.56
CA ALA A 40 10.13 5.27 9.52
C ALA A 40 8.86 4.73 8.84
N ILE A 41 8.50 3.48 9.14
CA ILE A 41 7.32 2.83 8.56
C ILE A 41 6.47 2.24 9.67
N THR A 42 5.24 2.75 9.81
CA THR A 42 4.22 2.13 10.66
C THR A 42 3.52 1.01 9.86
N GLY A 43 2.95 0.02 10.56
CA GLY A 43 2.27 -1.08 9.91
C GLY A 43 3.17 -1.96 9.01
N ILE A 44 4.48 -1.99 9.27
CA ILE A 44 5.48 -2.73 8.48
C ILE A 44 5.23 -4.24 8.48
N THR A 45 4.60 -4.78 9.51
CA THR A 45 4.21 -6.21 9.59
C THR A 45 2.97 -6.54 8.77
N GLY A 46 2.31 -5.53 8.21
CA GLY A 46 1.17 -5.68 7.31
C GLY A 46 1.59 -5.74 5.84
N GLN A 47 0.61 -5.97 4.97
CA GLN A 47 0.87 -6.19 3.54
C GLN A 47 1.48 -4.95 2.86
N VAL A 48 0.86 -3.78 3.00
CA VAL A 48 1.34 -2.55 2.33
C VAL A 48 2.66 -2.07 2.93
N GLY A 49 2.73 -1.92 4.26
CA GLY A 49 3.93 -1.43 4.94
C GLY A 49 5.14 -2.32 4.71
N GLY A 50 4.94 -3.64 4.68
CA GLY A 50 6.00 -4.59 4.37
C GLY A 50 6.57 -4.41 2.96
N ILE A 51 5.71 -4.22 1.95
CA ILE A 51 6.18 -3.99 0.58
C ILE A 51 6.87 -2.64 0.45
N VAL A 52 6.37 -1.59 1.10
CA VAL A 52 7.06 -0.28 1.15
C VAL A 52 8.47 -0.43 1.71
N ALA A 53 8.62 -1.15 2.83
CA ALA A 53 9.91 -1.39 3.46
C ALA A 53 10.86 -2.18 2.54
N ASP A 54 10.40 -3.29 1.97
CA ASP A 54 11.21 -4.11 1.05
C ASP A 54 11.69 -3.28 -0.15
N ARG A 55 10.83 -2.48 -0.76
CA ARG A 55 11.20 -1.61 -1.89
C ARG A 55 12.20 -0.53 -1.53
N LEU A 56 12.10 0.04 -0.33
CA LEU A 56 13.07 1.02 0.13
C LEU A 56 14.42 0.38 0.46
N LEU A 57 14.43 -0.81 1.08
CA LEU A 57 15.67 -1.59 1.32
C LEU A 57 16.39 -1.94 0.02
N GLU A 58 15.65 -2.32 -1.04
CA GLU A 58 16.21 -2.56 -2.38
C GLU A 58 16.95 -1.34 -2.96
N THR A 59 16.60 -0.12 -2.55
CA THR A 59 17.30 1.12 -2.97
C THR A 59 18.48 1.50 -2.06
N GLY A 60 18.76 0.69 -1.03
CA GLY A 60 19.81 0.96 -0.06
C GLY A 60 19.42 1.96 1.04
N ALA A 61 18.13 2.30 1.16
CA ALA A 61 17.64 3.13 2.26
C ALA A 61 17.67 2.36 3.59
N GLN A 62 17.84 3.07 4.70
CA GLN A 62 17.68 2.53 6.04
C GLN A 62 16.23 2.66 6.48
N ILE A 63 15.75 1.66 7.23
CA ILE A 63 14.37 1.61 7.68
C ILE A 63 14.33 1.50 9.20
N ARG A 64 13.50 2.34 9.82
CA ARG A 64 13.03 2.16 11.19
C ARG A 64 11.63 1.59 11.16
N ALA A 65 11.51 0.34 11.58
CA ALA A 65 10.25 -0.40 11.67
C ALA A 65 9.53 0.01 12.97
N VAL A 66 8.42 0.73 12.86
CA VAL A 66 7.59 1.12 13.99
C VAL A 66 6.56 0.03 14.26
N VAL A 67 6.68 -0.66 15.39
CA VAL A 67 5.91 -1.87 15.68
C VAL A 67 5.42 -1.87 17.13
N ARG A 68 4.29 -2.54 17.38
CA ARG A 68 3.75 -2.73 18.73
C ARG A 68 4.46 -3.86 19.50
N ASN A 69 4.97 -4.85 18.78
CA ASN A 69 5.63 -6.02 19.33
C ASN A 69 6.89 -6.33 18.54
N ALA A 70 8.04 -6.22 19.19
CA ALA A 70 9.34 -6.46 18.57
C ALA A 70 9.55 -7.92 18.14
N GLU A 71 8.98 -8.89 18.86
CA GLU A 71 9.11 -10.32 18.54
C GLU A 71 8.46 -10.64 17.18
N LYS A 72 7.27 -10.07 16.93
CA LYS A 72 6.55 -10.23 15.66
C LYS A 72 7.25 -9.52 14.48
N ALA A 73 8.23 -8.68 14.78
CA ALA A 73 9.01 -7.92 13.80
C ALA A 73 10.43 -8.47 13.61
N ALA A 74 10.76 -9.63 14.17
CA ALA A 74 12.10 -10.22 14.10
C ALA A 74 12.63 -10.30 12.66
N VAL A 75 11.80 -10.67 11.70
CA VAL A 75 12.16 -10.72 10.27
C VAL A 75 12.67 -9.38 9.73
N TRP A 76 12.17 -8.25 10.23
CA TRP A 76 12.62 -6.93 9.83
C TRP A 76 13.97 -6.57 10.43
N LYS A 77 14.22 -7.01 11.67
CA LYS A 77 15.53 -6.90 12.30
C LYS A 77 16.58 -7.70 11.53
N GLU A 78 16.26 -8.93 11.11
CA GLU A 78 17.12 -9.77 10.27
C GLU A 78 17.42 -9.14 8.90
N LYS A 79 16.47 -8.38 8.34
CA LYS A 79 16.65 -7.58 7.11
C LYS A 79 17.48 -6.29 7.35
N GLY A 80 17.95 -6.03 8.57
CA GLY A 80 18.77 -4.87 8.92
C GLY A 80 17.98 -3.62 9.31
N CYS A 81 16.66 -3.72 9.54
CA CYS A 81 15.86 -2.59 10.00
C CYS A 81 16.13 -2.31 11.49
N GLU A 82 16.15 -1.03 11.85
CA GLU A 82 16.03 -0.60 13.24
C GLU A 82 14.59 -0.84 13.73
N LEU A 83 14.41 -1.36 14.94
CA LEU A 83 13.08 -1.54 15.53
C LEU A 83 12.80 -0.43 16.53
N ALA A 84 11.66 0.25 16.35
CA ALA A 84 11.08 1.18 17.32
C ALA A 84 9.76 0.61 17.83
N VAL A 85 9.66 0.41 19.15
CA VAL A 85 8.43 -0.09 19.77
C VAL A 85 7.54 1.08 20.15
N ALA A 86 6.39 1.20 19.52
CA ALA A 86 5.43 2.26 19.80
C ALA A 86 3.99 1.77 19.50
N GLU A 87 3.08 2.05 20.43
CA GLU A 87 1.64 1.98 20.17
C GLU A 87 1.21 3.21 19.35
N MET A 88 0.26 3.02 18.44
CA MET A 88 -0.20 4.12 17.58
C MET A 88 -0.91 5.24 18.33
N SER A 89 -1.29 5.02 19.60
CA SER A 89 -1.87 6.01 20.52
C SER A 89 -0.86 6.63 21.48
N ASP A 90 0.42 6.27 21.40
CA ASP A 90 1.50 6.82 22.24
C ASP A 90 2.29 7.89 21.47
N ALA A 91 1.96 9.15 21.70
CA ALA A 91 2.57 10.28 21.02
C ALA A 91 4.07 10.41 21.31
N ALA A 92 4.54 10.09 22.53
CA ALA A 92 5.94 10.22 22.90
C ALA A 92 6.81 9.13 22.23
N ALA A 93 6.33 7.88 22.25
CA ALA A 93 7.01 6.77 21.58
C ALA A 93 7.07 6.99 20.07
N LEU A 94 5.95 7.46 19.45
CA LEU A 94 5.91 7.78 18.03
C LEU A 94 6.84 8.95 17.69
N ALA A 95 6.89 10.01 18.51
CA ALA A 95 7.80 11.14 18.29
C ALA A 95 9.27 10.67 18.27
N SER A 96 9.67 9.83 19.23
CA SER A 96 11.00 9.22 19.26
C SER A 96 11.25 8.32 18.03
N ALA A 97 10.24 7.58 17.58
CA ALA A 97 10.35 6.74 16.39
C ALA A 97 10.49 7.53 15.09
N PHE A 98 9.95 8.74 15.02
CA PHE A 98 9.97 9.62 13.84
C PHE A 98 11.12 10.62 13.86
N ASP A 99 11.84 10.75 14.97
CA ASP A 99 12.94 11.71 15.10
C ASP A 99 14.10 11.39 14.16
N GLY A 100 14.58 12.42 13.47
CA GLY A 100 15.66 12.31 12.49
C GLY A 100 15.30 11.63 11.17
N MET A 101 14.03 11.33 10.91
CA MET A 101 13.61 10.64 9.69
C MET A 101 13.56 11.56 8.48
N GLU A 102 14.03 11.06 7.35
CA GLU A 102 13.86 11.68 6.04
C GLU A 102 12.39 11.71 5.63
N GLY A 103 11.66 10.64 5.92
CA GLY A 103 10.24 10.53 5.70
C GLY A 103 9.58 9.46 6.56
N VAL A 104 8.27 9.60 6.75
CA VAL A 104 7.45 8.64 7.50
C VAL A 104 6.35 8.11 6.61
N PHE A 105 6.23 6.79 6.52
CA PHE A 105 5.07 6.13 5.91
C PHE A 105 4.09 5.71 7.00
N ILE A 106 2.87 6.20 6.92
CA ILE A 106 1.84 5.95 7.92
C ILE A 106 0.80 4.99 7.40
N VAL A 107 0.62 3.89 8.12
CA VAL A 107 -0.54 2.99 8.02
C VAL A 107 -1.18 2.94 9.40
N ILE A 108 -2.42 3.37 9.51
CA ILE A 108 -3.20 3.19 10.74
C ILE A 108 -3.74 1.76 10.82
N PRO A 109 -3.87 1.16 12.02
CA PRO A 109 -4.53 -0.13 12.17
C PRO A 109 -5.96 -0.08 11.64
N PRO A 110 -6.42 -1.09 10.86
CA PRO A 110 -7.80 -1.14 10.40
C PRO A 110 -8.74 -1.45 11.57
N VAL A 111 -9.82 -0.68 11.71
CA VAL A 111 -10.90 -0.92 12.66
C VAL A 111 -12.16 -1.21 11.84
N PHE A 112 -12.51 -2.50 11.71
CA PHE A 112 -13.63 -2.94 10.87
C PHE A 112 -14.99 -2.89 11.57
N ASP A 113 -15.00 -2.89 12.89
CA ASP A 113 -16.20 -2.78 13.76
C ASP A 113 -16.00 -1.60 14.73
N PRO A 114 -15.98 -0.37 14.23
CA PRO A 114 -15.68 0.80 15.04
C PRO A 114 -16.86 1.16 15.96
N GLU A 115 -16.53 1.61 17.16
CA GLU A 115 -17.53 2.27 18.01
C GLU A 115 -18.05 3.57 17.36
N PRO A 116 -19.30 4.00 17.68
CA PRO A 116 -19.84 5.25 17.18
C PRO A 116 -18.91 6.45 17.45
N GLY A 117 -18.68 7.26 16.41
CA GLY A 117 -17.77 8.40 16.49
C GLY A 117 -16.27 8.08 16.36
N PHE A 118 -15.90 6.83 16.12
CA PHE A 118 -14.51 6.39 15.90
C PHE A 118 -13.52 6.78 17.01
N PRO A 119 -13.80 6.51 18.29
CA PRO A 119 -12.97 6.99 19.40
C PRO A 119 -11.54 6.43 19.38
N GLU A 120 -11.34 5.19 18.91
CA GLU A 120 -10.03 4.57 18.79
C GLU A 120 -9.18 5.31 17.73
N VAL A 121 -9.72 5.54 16.55
CA VAL A 121 -9.04 6.27 15.48
C VAL A 121 -8.76 7.72 15.90
N THR A 122 -9.67 8.35 16.62
CA THR A 122 -9.47 9.71 17.14
C THR A 122 -8.26 9.80 18.07
N LYS A 123 -8.06 8.79 18.96
CA LYS A 123 -6.87 8.72 19.81
C LYS A 123 -5.59 8.54 19.01
N ILE A 124 -5.61 7.68 18.00
CA ILE A 124 -4.48 7.46 17.09
C ILE A 124 -4.13 8.75 16.35
N ILE A 125 -5.13 9.44 15.82
CA ILE A 125 -4.95 10.72 15.10
C ILE A 125 -4.28 11.77 16.00
N ALA A 126 -4.76 11.94 17.23
CA ALA A 126 -4.20 12.89 18.17
C ALA A 126 -2.72 12.59 18.47
N ALA A 127 -2.38 11.31 18.72
CA ALA A 127 -1.02 10.89 18.97
C ALA A 127 -0.11 11.08 17.74
N LEU A 128 -0.56 10.68 16.56
CA LEU A 128 0.18 10.86 15.30
C LEU A 128 0.47 12.33 15.02
N LYS A 129 -0.53 13.20 15.13
CA LYS A 129 -0.36 14.63 14.91
C LYS A 129 0.68 15.21 15.86
N THR A 130 0.55 14.96 17.17
CA THR A 130 1.49 15.42 18.19
C THR A 130 2.91 14.92 17.89
N ALA A 131 3.06 13.63 17.55
CA ALA A 131 4.36 13.03 17.25
C ALA A 131 5.02 13.65 16.01
N LEU A 132 4.27 13.85 14.94
CA LEU A 132 4.78 14.44 13.70
C LEU A 132 5.15 15.93 13.87
N GLU A 133 4.36 16.70 14.64
CA GLU A 133 4.67 18.09 14.96
C GLU A 133 5.94 18.21 15.82
N ALA A 134 6.21 17.24 16.71
CA ALA A 134 7.41 17.20 17.54
C ALA A 134 8.64 16.75 16.74
N ALA A 135 8.56 15.63 16.04
CA ALA A 135 9.68 15.00 15.33
C ALA A 135 10.06 15.74 14.02
N ARG A 136 9.08 16.38 13.35
CA ARG A 136 9.26 17.13 12.09
C ARG A 136 10.07 16.38 11.02
N PRO A 137 9.65 15.16 10.62
CA PRO A 137 10.28 14.50 9.49
C PRO A 137 10.17 15.38 8.24
N LYS A 138 11.08 15.23 7.27
CA LYS A 138 11.08 16.09 6.08
C LYS A 138 9.84 15.89 5.21
N ARG A 139 9.17 14.74 5.30
CA ARG A 139 7.91 14.45 4.58
C ARG A 139 7.11 13.32 5.21
N VAL A 140 5.83 13.27 4.87
CA VAL A 140 4.91 12.23 5.33
C VAL A 140 4.16 11.67 4.12
N VAL A 141 4.06 10.34 4.01
CA VAL A 141 3.14 9.65 3.12
C VAL A 141 2.16 8.85 3.98
N SER A 142 0.89 9.21 3.96
CA SER A 142 -0.16 8.52 4.70
C SER A 142 -0.97 7.64 3.75
N LEU A 143 -1.05 6.35 4.05
CA LEU A 143 -1.98 5.46 3.37
C LEU A 143 -3.40 5.88 3.77
N SER A 144 -4.16 6.29 2.79
CA SER A 144 -5.57 6.66 2.87
C SER A 144 -6.42 5.66 2.08
N THR A 145 -7.50 6.10 1.47
CA THR A 145 -8.43 5.24 0.72
C THR A 145 -9.17 6.03 -0.35
N ILE A 146 -9.61 5.36 -1.40
CA ILE A 146 -10.65 5.87 -2.29
C ILE A 146 -11.86 6.34 -1.48
N GLY A 147 -12.49 7.44 -1.88
CA GLY A 147 -13.67 7.97 -1.21
C GLY A 147 -13.38 8.67 0.14
N ALA A 148 -12.12 8.95 0.51
CA ALA A 148 -11.79 9.70 1.73
C ALA A 148 -12.40 11.12 1.74
N GLN A 149 -12.71 11.68 0.57
CA GLN A 149 -13.40 12.97 0.42
C GLN A 149 -14.93 12.86 0.51
N ALA A 150 -15.51 11.65 0.53
CA ALA A 150 -16.95 11.47 0.60
C ALA A 150 -17.54 12.06 1.88
N THR A 151 -18.65 12.75 1.75
CA THR A 151 -19.33 13.40 2.90
C THR A 151 -20.29 12.46 3.62
N GLN A 152 -20.68 11.37 2.98
CA GLN A 152 -21.56 10.36 3.56
C GLN A 152 -20.79 9.52 4.58
N PHE A 153 -21.29 9.47 5.81
CA PHE A 153 -20.72 8.64 6.87
C PHE A 153 -20.66 7.16 6.46
N ASN A 154 -19.48 6.57 6.60
CA ASN A 154 -19.24 5.17 6.27
C ASN A 154 -17.94 4.68 6.95
N LEU A 155 -17.57 3.41 6.76
CA LEU A 155 -16.37 2.84 7.38
C LEU A 155 -15.08 3.59 7.00
N LEU A 156 -14.97 4.11 5.77
CA LEU A 156 -13.80 4.82 5.27
C LEU A 156 -13.70 6.25 5.82
N SER A 157 -14.73 6.78 6.50
CA SER A 157 -14.71 8.08 7.16
C SER A 157 -13.61 8.19 8.23
N GLN A 158 -13.09 7.06 8.72
CA GLN A 158 -11.90 7.01 9.57
C GLN A 158 -10.68 7.64 8.86
N HIS A 159 -10.50 7.39 7.58
CA HIS A 159 -9.42 7.99 6.79
C HIS A 159 -9.68 9.47 6.46
N THR A 160 -10.94 9.86 6.30
CA THR A 160 -11.32 11.28 6.20
C THR A 160 -10.83 12.06 7.42
N LEU A 161 -11.04 11.53 8.63
CA LEU A 161 -10.56 12.16 9.87
C LEU A 161 -9.03 12.23 9.93
N VAL A 162 -8.32 11.17 9.48
CA VAL A 162 -6.84 11.20 9.40
C VAL A 162 -6.37 12.28 8.45
N GLU A 163 -6.91 12.34 7.23
CA GLU A 163 -6.54 13.35 6.26
C GLU A 163 -6.76 14.76 6.81
N GLN A 164 -7.95 15.05 7.36
CA GLN A 164 -8.27 16.36 7.95
C GLN A 164 -7.30 16.79 9.05
N ALA A 165 -6.89 15.87 9.90
CA ALA A 165 -5.94 16.16 10.97
C ALA A 165 -4.52 16.44 10.44
N LEU A 166 -4.08 15.66 9.43
CA LEU A 166 -2.73 15.77 8.88
C LEU A 166 -2.58 16.91 7.86
N LEU A 167 -3.68 17.45 7.31
CA LEU A 167 -3.66 18.63 6.43
C LEU A 167 -3.00 19.86 7.05
N THR A 168 -2.99 19.96 8.38
CA THR A 168 -2.47 21.12 9.12
C THR A 168 -1.00 21.00 9.51
N LEU A 169 -0.34 19.90 9.13
CA LEU A 169 1.06 19.69 9.45
C LEU A 169 1.98 20.64 8.69
N PRO A 170 3.08 21.11 9.31
CA PRO A 170 3.99 22.07 8.69
C PRO A 170 4.97 21.46 7.67
N MET A 171 4.98 20.15 7.51
CA MET A 171 5.81 19.45 6.52
C MET A 171 4.98 18.96 5.33
N PRO A 172 5.63 18.61 4.19
CA PRO A 172 4.96 18.02 3.04
C PRO A 172 4.24 16.72 3.39
N VAL A 173 2.96 16.60 3.01
CA VAL A 173 2.13 15.42 3.21
C VAL A 173 1.61 14.92 1.87
N THR A 174 1.68 13.61 1.64
CA THR A 174 0.98 12.94 0.56
C THR A 174 -0.07 12.01 1.15
N PHE A 175 -1.32 12.13 0.71
CA PHE A 175 -2.35 11.11 0.95
C PHE A 175 -2.38 10.18 -0.24
N LEU A 176 -1.98 8.92 -0.03
CA LEU A 176 -2.10 7.86 -1.03
C LEU A 176 -3.48 7.22 -0.87
N ARG A 177 -4.37 7.46 -1.81
CA ARG A 177 -5.74 6.92 -1.85
C ARG A 177 -5.81 5.74 -2.83
N PRO A 178 -5.59 4.50 -2.39
CA PRO A 178 -5.78 3.33 -3.23
C PRO A 178 -7.25 2.99 -3.39
N ALA A 179 -7.58 2.32 -4.49
CA ALA A 179 -8.84 1.65 -4.73
C ALA A 179 -9.05 0.45 -3.79
N TRP A 180 -10.13 -0.31 -3.98
CA TRP A 180 -10.40 -1.55 -3.25
C TRP A 180 -9.26 -2.55 -3.45
N PHE A 181 -8.71 -3.10 -2.35
CA PHE A 181 -7.59 -4.04 -2.44
C PHE A 181 -8.03 -5.36 -3.06
N MET A 182 -7.35 -5.78 -4.11
CA MET A 182 -7.61 -7.08 -4.77
C MET A 182 -7.43 -8.25 -3.80
N GLU A 183 -6.54 -8.12 -2.84
CA GLU A 183 -6.26 -9.11 -1.81
C GLU A 183 -7.41 -9.34 -0.82
N ASN A 184 -8.40 -8.43 -0.77
CA ASN A 184 -9.63 -8.66 -0.02
C ASN A 184 -10.42 -9.87 -0.55
N SER A 185 -10.21 -10.26 -1.81
CA SER A 185 -10.78 -11.48 -2.39
C SER A 185 -10.25 -12.78 -1.77
N ALA A 186 -9.30 -12.72 -0.83
CA ALA A 186 -8.90 -13.90 -0.03
C ALA A 186 -10.09 -14.53 0.70
N TRP A 187 -11.07 -13.73 1.12
CA TRP A 187 -12.29 -14.20 1.78
C TRP A 187 -13.18 -15.05 0.86
N ASP A 188 -13.04 -14.86 -0.45
CA ASP A 188 -13.85 -15.52 -1.48
C ASP A 188 -13.27 -16.88 -1.88
N VAL A 189 -12.02 -17.20 -1.49
CA VAL A 189 -11.34 -18.45 -1.86
C VAL A 189 -12.10 -19.66 -1.32
N VAL A 190 -12.49 -19.63 -0.05
CA VAL A 190 -13.16 -20.75 0.61
C VAL A 190 -14.52 -21.06 -0.03
N PRO A 191 -15.47 -20.11 -0.16
CA PRO A 191 -16.76 -20.38 -0.81
C PRO A 191 -16.59 -20.77 -2.29
N ALA A 192 -15.66 -20.14 -3.01
CA ALA A 192 -15.36 -20.51 -4.40
C ALA A 192 -14.87 -21.96 -4.52
N LYS A 193 -13.97 -22.40 -3.64
CA LYS A 193 -13.48 -23.80 -3.59
C LYS A 193 -14.59 -24.77 -3.20
N ALA A 194 -15.38 -24.45 -2.18
CA ALA A 194 -16.37 -25.37 -1.62
C ALA A 194 -17.58 -25.57 -2.55
N THR A 195 -18.20 -24.49 -2.97
CA THR A 195 -19.51 -24.52 -3.66
C THR A 195 -19.47 -23.98 -5.09
N GLY A 196 -18.46 -23.22 -5.46
CA GLY A 196 -18.45 -22.45 -6.72
C GLY A 196 -19.37 -21.23 -6.67
N ILE A 197 -19.87 -20.84 -5.49
CA ILE A 197 -20.73 -19.69 -5.29
C ILE A 197 -20.04 -18.73 -4.32
N ILE A 198 -19.88 -17.48 -4.74
CA ILE A 198 -19.33 -16.40 -3.90
C ILE A 198 -20.45 -15.42 -3.58
N PRO A 199 -20.81 -15.22 -2.32
CA PRO A 199 -21.76 -14.18 -1.91
C PRO A 199 -21.18 -12.79 -2.20
N SER A 200 -21.87 -11.98 -2.98
CA SER A 200 -21.42 -10.63 -3.34
C SER A 200 -22.25 -9.55 -2.65
N PHE A 201 -21.55 -8.68 -1.93
CA PHE A 201 -22.10 -7.43 -1.40
C PHE A 201 -21.94 -6.28 -2.41
N LEU A 202 -21.10 -6.44 -3.43
CA LEU A 202 -20.97 -5.50 -4.54
C LEU A 202 -22.02 -5.83 -5.59
N GLN A 203 -22.83 -4.84 -5.97
CA GLN A 203 -23.96 -4.96 -6.91
C GLN A 203 -24.26 -3.61 -7.57
N PRO A 204 -24.86 -3.66 -8.79
CA PRO A 204 -25.18 -4.87 -9.56
C PRO A 204 -23.92 -5.62 -10.01
N LEU A 205 -24.06 -6.92 -10.34
CA LEU A 205 -22.91 -7.80 -10.65
C LEU A 205 -22.14 -7.44 -11.93
N ASP A 206 -22.69 -6.59 -12.76
CA ASP A 206 -22.09 -6.05 -13.99
C ASP A 206 -21.52 -4.62 -13.82
N LYS A 207 -21.66 -4.01 -12.62
CA LYS A 207 -21.03 -2.73 -12.31
C LYS A 207 -19.55 -2.91 -11.99
N SER A 208 -18.71 -2.19 -12.72
CA SER A 208 -17.26 -2.19 -12.43
C SER A 208 -16.94 -1.37 -11.19
N VAL A 209 -16.00 -1.87 -10.39
CA VAL A 209 -15.43 -1.19 -9.24
C VAL A 209 -13.92 -1.02 -9.41
N PRO A 210 -13.36 0.11 -8.97
CA PRO A 210 -11.92 0.29 -8.97
C PRO A 210 -11.28 -0.65 -7.94
N VAL A 211 -10.27 -1.39 -8.38
CA VAL A 211 -9.50 -2.34 -7.56
C VAL A 211 -8.01 -2.11 -7.75
N VAL A 212 -7.18 -2.47 -6.79
CA VAL A 212 -5.72 -2.33 -6.88
C VAL A 212 -5.01 -3.42 -6.09
N ALA A 213 -3.90 -3.94 -6.61
CA ALA A 213 -3.07 -4.90 -5.88
C ALA A 213 -2.23 -4.20 -4.81
N VAL A 214 -2.09 -4.83 -3.65
CA VAL A 214 -1.25 -4.34 -2.54
C VAL A 214 0.21 -4.14 -2.98
N ALA A 215 0.69 -4.96 -3.92
CA ALA A 215 2.03 -4.81 -4.50
C ALA A 215 2.23 -3.46 -5.19
N ASP A 216 1.25 -2.98 -5.94
CA ASP A 216 1.31 -1.70 -6.64
C ASP A 216 1.21 -0.53 -5.64
N ILE A 217 0.39 -0.68 -4.60
CA ILE A 217 0.27 0.33 -3.51
C ILE A 217 1.61 0.51 -2.80
N GLY A 218 2.23 -0.60 -2.39
CA GLY A 218 3.51 -0.56 -1.68
C GLY A 218 4.64 -0.01 -2.55
N ALA A 219 4.71 -0.40 -3.82
CA ALA A 219 5.69 0.12 -4.76
C ALA A 219 5.55 1.64 -4.97
N LEU A 220 4.31 2.13 -5.13
CA LEU A 220 4.05 3.56 -5.25
C LEU A 220 4.36 4.30 -3.94
N GLY A 221 3.97 3.75 -2.79
CA GLY A 221 4.26 4.33 -1.47
C GLY A 221 5.74 4.53 -1.22
N ALA A 222 6.57 3.53 -1.56
CA ALA A 222 8.03 3.63 -1.49
C ALA A 222 8.59 4.70 -2.44
N ASN A 223 8.05 4.78 -3.66
CA ASN A 223 8.46 5.80 -4.64
C ASN A 223 8.09 7.21 -4.14
N LEU A 224 6.89 7.40 -3.62
CA LEU A 224 6.42 8.68 -3.09
C LEU A 224 7.29 9.18 -1.93
N LEU A 225 7.73 8.29 -1.02
CA LEU A 225 8.62 8.65 0.09
C LEU A 225 9.99 9.15 -0.38
N GLN A 226 10.47 8.73 -1.53
CA GLN A 226 11.76 9.13 -2.09
C GLN A 226 11.70 10.44 -2.90
N GLN A 227 10.50 10.94 -3.20
CA GLN A 227 10.29 12.18 -3.92
C GLN A 227 10.41 13.40 -3.00
N THR A 228 10.67 14.56 -3.61
CA THR A 228 10.62 15.86 -2.94
C THR A 228 9.44 16.67 -3.48
N TRP A 229 8.65 17.25 -2.60
CA TRP A 229 7.53 18.13 -2.95
C TRP A 229 7.30 19.15 -1.83
N SER A 230 6.39 20.09 -2.04
CA SER A 230 5.95 21.06 -1.03
C SER A 230 4.43 20.98 -0.83
N GLY A 231 3.98 21.30 0.36
CA GLY A 231 2.55 21.34 0.69
C GLY A 231 1.92 19.94 0.74
N VAL A 232 0.61 19.93 0.57
CA VAL A 232 -0.19 18.69 0.59
C VAL A 232 -0.56 18.30 -0.83
N ARG A 233 -0.50 16.99 -1.11
CA ARG A 233 -0.98 16.41 -2.36
C ARG A 233 -1.77 15.13 -2.12
N ILE A 234 -2.69 14.85 -3.03
CA ILE A 234 -3.45 13.60 -3.09
C ILE A 234 -2.95 12.79 -4.28
N VAL A 235 -2.73 11.52 -4.08
CA VAL A 235 -2.34 10.57 -5.12
C VAL A 235 -3.31 9.41 -5.10
N GLU A 236 -4.11 9.28 -6.14
CA GLU A 236 -5.13 8.24 -6.30
C GLU A 236 -4.57 7.11 -7.18
N LEU A 237 -4.80 5.85 -6.77
CA LEU A 237 -4.24 4.68 -7.43
C LEU A 237 -5.28 3.58 -7.59
N GLU A 238 -5.50 3.12 -8.82
CA GLU A 238 -6.24 1.90 -9.10
C GLU A 238 -5.41 0.93 -9.97
N GLY A 239 -5.89 -0.28 -10.16
CA GLY A 239 -5.26 -1.27 -11.03
C GLY A 239 -5.34 -0.91 -12.51
N PRO A 240 -4.84 -1.78 -13.39
CA PRO A 240 -4.84 -1.53 -14.85
C PRO A 240 -6.25 -1.46 -15.44
N ALA A 241 -7.22 -2.09 -14.78
CA ALA A 241 -8.64 -2.08 -15.17
C ALA A 241 -9.54 -2.19 -13.93
N ARG A 242 -10.72 -1.60 -14.02
CA ARG A 242 -11.81 -1.82 -13.06
C ARG A 242 -12.45 -3.19 -13.31
N VAL A 243 -12.94 -3.83 -12.27
CA VAL A 243 -13.41 -5.22 -12.33
C VAL A 243 -14.86 -5.33 -11.85
N THR A 244 -15.72 -6.02 -12.60
CA THR A 244 -17.08 -6.33 -12.15
C THR A 244 -17.10 -7.56 -11.26
N PRO A 245 -18.06 -7.73 -10.34
CA PRO A 245 -18.24 -8.98 -9.60
C PRO A 245 -18.29 -10.22 -10.49
N ASN A 246 -18.95 -10.14 -11.65
CA ASN A 246 -18.96 -11.23 -12.63
C ASN A 246 -17.54 -11.54 -13.18
N ALA A 247 -16.73 -10.52 -13.45
CA ALA A 247 -15.35 -10.71 -13.89
C ALA A 247 -14.47 -11.28 -12.75
N MET A 248 -14.72 -10.90 -11.49
CA MET A 248 -14.07 -11.50 -10.32
C MET A 248 -14.37 -13.01 -10.24
N ALA A 249 -15.66 -13.41 -10.41
CA ALA A 249 -16.04 -14.83 -10.45
C ALA A 249 -15.32 -15.58 -11.58
N ASN A 250 -15.20 -14.98 -12.76
CA ASN A 250 -14.48 -15.57 -13.89
C ASN A 250 -13.00 -15.79 -13.61
N ALA A 251 -12.34 -14.87 -12.88
CA ALA A 251 -10.96 -15.03 -12.45
C ALA A 251 -10.80 -16.23 -11.50
N PHE A 252 -11.72 -16.39 -10.54
CA PHE A 252 -11.76 -17.58 -9.67
C PHE A 252 -12.03 -18.87 -10.46
N ALA A 253 -12.98 -18.85 -11.40
CA ALA A 253 -13.29 -20.02 -12.24
C ALA A 253 -12.07 -20.48 -13.03
N LYS A 254 -11.33 -19.55 -13.59
CA LYS A 254 -10.07 -19.81 -14.32
C LYS A 254 -8.99 -20.41 -13.39
N ALA A 255 -8.78 -19.80 -12.22
CA ALA A 255 -7.77 -20.26 -11.26
C ALA A 255 -8.10 -21.66 -10.69
N LEU A 256 -9.38 -21.92 -10.38
CA LEU A 256 -9.86 -23.17 -9.80
C LEU A 256 -10.17 -24.26 -10.86
N ARG A 257 -10.18 -23.91 -12.16
CA ARG A 257 -10.55 -24.78 -13.28
C ARG A 257 -11.93 -25.44 -13.10
N LYS A 258 -12.89 -24.70 -12.53
CA LYS A 258 -14.27 -25.13 -12.33
C LYS A 258 -15.22 -23.93 -12.43
N PRO A 259 -16.52 -24.13 -12.68
CA PRO A 259 -17.48 -23.06 -12.67
C PRO A 259 -17.52 -22.34 -11.31
N VAL A 260 -17.46 -21.00 -11.36
CA VAL A 260 -17.67 -20.12 -10.20
C VAL A 260 -18.55 -18.98 -10.62
N ARG A 261 -19.50 -18.59 -9.77
CA ARG A 261 -20.36 -17.41 -9.98
C ARG A 261 -20.50 -16.59 -8.73
N MET A 262 -20.77 -15.30 -8.89
CA MET A 262 -21.22 -14.43 -7.81
C MET A 262 -22.75 -14.58 -7.64
N GLU A 263 -23.20 -14.52 -6.38
CA GLU A 263 -24.62 -14.36 -6.05
C GLU A 263 -24.80 -13.10 -5.20
N PRO A 264 -25.68 -12.14 -5.63
CA PRO A 264 -25.87 -10.92 -4.87
C PRO A 264 -26.57 -11.23 -3.55
N VAL A 265 -26.00 -10.72 -2.46
CA VAL A 265 -26.63 -10.78 -1.14
C VAL A 265 -27.65 -9.65 -1.05
N PRO A 266 -28.94 -9.92 -0.83
CA PRO A 266 -29.96 -8.87 -0.72
C PRO A 266 -29.60 -7.86 0.39
N ARG A 267 -29.73 -6.55 0.10
CA ARG A 267 -29.33 -5.47 1.01
C ARG A 267 -29.95 -5.60 2.41
N HIS A 268 -31.21 -6.03 2.49
CA HIS A 268 -31.91 -6.18 3.76
C HIS A 268 -31.38 -7.32 4.65
N CYS A 269 -30.58 -8.24 4.11
CA CYS A 269 -29.96 -9.34 4.88
C CYS A 269 -28.61 -8.92 5.49
N TRP A 270 -28.00 -7.81 5.07
CA TRP A 270 -26.61 -7.49 5.40
C TRP A 270 -26.39 -7.30 6.90
N GLU A 271 -27.29 -6.59 7.57
CA GLU A 271 -27.16 -6.34 9.01
C GLU A 271 -27.13 -7.64 9.80
N GLN A 272 -28.07 -8.56 9.51
CA GLN A 272 -28.11 -9.85 10.18
C GLN A 272 -26.82 -10.64 9.93
N ILE A 273 -26.37 -10.72 8.68
CA ILE A 273 -25.14 -11.45 8.30
C ILE A 273 -23.93 -10.89 9.06
N PHE A 274 -23.76 -9.57 9.13
CA PHE A 274 -22.63 -8.97 9.81
C PHE A 274 -22.70 -9.14 11.33
N ARG A 275 -23.90 -9.12 11.91
CA ARG A 275 -24.08 -9.45 13.33
C ARG A 275 -23.77 -10.91 13.63
N GLU A 276 -24.12 -11.84 12.76
CA GLU A 276 -23.75 -13.26 12.86
C GLU A 276 -22.22 -13.46 12.75
N GLN A 277 -21.51 -12.56 12.08
CA GLN A 277 -20.04 -12.48 12.05
C GLN A 277 -19.45 -11.74 13.27
N ALA A 278 -20.23 -11.55 14.34
CA ALA A 278 -19.87 -10.88 15.59
C ALA A 278 -19.56 -9.37 15.44
N MET A 279 -20.09 -8.69 14.42
CA MET A 279 -20.05 -7.24 14.35
C MET A 279 -21.06 -6.61 15.30
N ASN A 280 -20.60 -5.69 16.14
CA ASN A 280 -21.45 -4.92 17.04
C ASN A 280 -22.06 -3.70 16.34
N ASN A 281 -21.34 -3.08 15.42
CA ASN A 281 -21.77 -1.88 14.69
C ASN A 281 -21.59 -2.04 13.17
N PRO A 282 -22.47 -2.81 12.50
CA PRO A 282 -22.33 -3.11 11.07
C PRO A 282 -22.62 -1.92 10.13
N GLU A 283 -23.32 -0.88 10.62
CA GLU A 283 -23.78 0.22 9.77
C GLU A 283 -22.65 0.92 8.98
N PRO A 284 -21.51 1.28 9.57
CA PRO A 284 -20.43 1.92 8.80
C PRO A 284 -19.94 1.06 7.62
N ARG A 285 -19.84 -0.27 7.83
CA ARG A 285 -19.47 -1.21 6.76
C ARG A 285 -20.54 -1.32 5.68
N MET A 286 -21.81 -1.40 6.09
CA MET A 286 -22.93 -1.44 5.15
C MET A 286 -22.98 -0.17 4.30
N ARG A 287 -22.81 1.00 4.92
CA ARG A 287 -22.76 2.29 4.20
C ARG A 287 -21.59 2.38 3.24
N MET A 288 -20.43 1.82 3.58
CA MET A 288 -19.30 1.73 2.66
C MET A 288 -19.67 0.89 1.42
N LEU A 289 -20.29 -0.26 1.61
CA LEU A 289 -20.73 -1.11 0.49
C LEU A 289 -21.83 -0.43 -0.35
N ASP A 290 -22.78 0.25 0.30
CA ASP A 290 -23.77 1.09 -0.40
C ASP A 290 -23.06 2.13 -1.28
N GLY A 291 -21.99 2.76 -0.76
CA GLY A 291 -21.25 3.78 -1.48
C GLY A 291 -20.57 3.29 -2.75
N PHE A 292 -20.00 2.09 -2.74
CA PHE A 292 -19.50 1.46 -3.96
C PHE A 292 -20.64 1.10 -4.93
N ASN A 293 -21.72 0.56 -4.39
CA ASN A 293 -22.88 0.15 -5.22
C ASN A 293 -23.61 1.34 -5.83
N GLU A 294 -23.79 2.42 -5.10
CA GLU A 294 -24.43 3.66 -5.56
C GLU A 294 -23.45 4.53 -6.38
N GLY A 295 -22.14 4.42 -6.14
CA GLY A 295 -21.09 5.11 -6.90
C GLY A 295 -20.64 6.44 -6.31
N TRP A 296 -20.97 6.75 -5.03
CA TRP A 296 -20.45 7.94 -4.36
C TRP A 296 -19.11 7.69 -3.64
N ILE A 297 -18.69 6.43 -3.45
CA ILE A 297 -17.29 6.11 -3.18
C ILE A 297 -16.58 5.99 -4.53
N GLU A 298 -15.87 7.04 -4.87
CA GLU A 298 -15.13 7.18 -6.13
C GLU A 298 -13.90 8.07 -5.86
N PHE A 299 -12.96 8.09 -6.78
CA PHE A 299 -11.85 9.04 -6.77
C PHE A 299 -12.34 10.47 -6.98
N GLU A 300 -11.66 11.43 -6.39
CA GLU A 300 -12.05 12.84 -6.44
C GLU A 300 -12.06 13.39 -7.88
N GLY A 301 -11.07 13.00 -8.67
CA GLY A 301 -11.00 13.35 -10.10
C GLY A 301 -11.59 12.28 -11.03
N GLY A 302 -12.20 11.22 -10.48
CA GLY A 302 -12.71 10.09 -11.25
C GLY A 302 -11.62 9.21 -11.86
N GLU A 303 -12.02 8.26 -12.68
CA GLU A 303 -11.10 7.27 -13.28
C GLU A 303 -9.97 7.89 -14.11
N ALA A 304 -10.22 9.01 -14.77
CA ALA A 304 -9.23 9.64 -15.66
C ALA A 304 -8.05 10.26 -14.93
N SER A 305 -8.19 10.60 -13.64
CA SER A 305 -7.15 11.24 -12.82
C SER A 305 -6.31 10.25 -12.03
N SER A 306 -6.78 9.02 -11.84
CA SER A 306 -6.08 8.02 -11.04
C SER A 306 -4.84 7.47 -11.78
N LEU A 307 -3.76 7.22 -11.02
CA LEU A 307 -2.64 6.46 -11.51
C LEU A 307 -3.04 4.99 -11.69
N LYS A 308 -2.45 4.34 -12.68
CA LYS A 308 -2.72 2.93 -12.96
C LYS A 308 -1.59 2.04 -12.46
N GLY A 309 -1.95 1.06 -11.62
CA GLY A 309 -1.09 -0.05 -11.25
C GLY A 309 -0.85 -1.00 -12.44
N LYS A 310 0.03 -1.97 -12.25
CA LYS A 310 0.42 -2.91 -13.31
C LYS A 310 -0.11 -4.32 -13.09
N THR A 311 -0.51 -4.64 -11.86
CA THR A 311 -0.89 -6.00 -11.46
C THR A 311 -2.35 -6.27 -11.85
N ALA A 312 -2.56 -7.23 -12.72
CA ALA A 312 -3.91 -7.66 -13.12
C ALA A 312 -4.62 -8.42 -11.99
N PHE A 313 -5.95 -8.29 -11.92
CA PHE A 313 -6.77 -8.95 -10.90
C PHE A 313 -6.61 -10.48 -10.93
N GLU A 314 -6.57 -11.08 -12.11
CA GLU A 314 -6.39 -12.52 -12.30
C GLU A 314 -5.07 -13.03 -11.71
N THR A 315 -4.01 -12.22 -11.76
CA THR A 315 -2.70 -12.56 -11.18
C THR A 315 -2.81 -12.67 -9.66
N VAL A 316 -3.53 -11.75 -9.02
CA VAL A 316 -3.76 -11.78 -7.58
C VAL A 316 -4.62 -12.99 -7.20
N ILE A 317 -5.72 -13.24 -7.91
CA ILE A 317 -6.60 -14.38 -7.64
C ILE A 317 -5.86 -15.71 -7.80
N ALA A 318 -5.06 -15.87 -8.86
CA ALA A 318 -4.27 -17.10 -9.03
C ALA A 318 -3.34 -17.37 -7.84
N ARG A 319 -2.69 -16.32 -7.31
CA ARG A 319 -1.85 -16.40 -6.11
C ARG A 319 -2.65 -16.74 -4.85
N LEU A 320 -3.80 -16.09 -4.63
CA LEU A 320 -4.66 -16.34 -3.47
C LEU A 320 -5.19 -17.78 -3.46
N VAL A 321 -5.58 -18.31 -4.62
CA VAL A 321 -6.06 -19.68 -4.76
C VAL A 321 -4.95 -20.69 -4.52
N ALA A 322 -3.72 -20.41 -4.96
CA ALA A 322 -2.56 -21.29 -4.75
C ALA A 322 -2.11 -21.31 -3.28
N ASN A 323 -2.20 -20.18 -2.56
CA ASN A 323 -1.75 -20.07 -1.17
C ASN A 323 -2.83 -20.44 -0.14
N GLY A 324 -4.06 -20.64 -0.57
CA GLY A 324 -5.22 -20.96 0.28
C GLY A 324 -5.49 -22.47 0.35
N GLU A 325 -4.45 -23.33 0.37
CA GLU A 325 -4.54 -24.76 0.64
C GLU A 325 -4.70 -25.06 2.14
#